data_3e2f7be7691238c3599343a151567049
#
_entry.id   3e2f7be7691238c3599343a151567049
#
_cell.length_a   1.000
_cell.length_b   1.000
_cell.length_c   1.000
_cell.angle_alpha   90.00
_cell.angle_beta   90.00
_cell.angle_gamma   90.00
#
_symmetry.space_group_name_H-M   'P 1'
#
loop_
_entity.id
_entity.type
_entity.pdbx_description
1 polymer ?
#
loop_
_entity_poly.entity_id
_entity_poly.type
_entity_poly.pdbx_seq_one_letter_code
_entity_poly.pdbx_strand_id
1 'polypeptide(L)'
;MCYSEGRVGWIGRMLAMGQTPRKCDAIFVLAGARKRKVYGLQLYGEGFAPRILLSVGRFEIRRFRELPLPYPAGVTPINLLAAAQPIPPPERHFFVACDGGGVSFERVPAGRLGTLREIRALANWCGQRPEVQSLVIVSSRFHLRRVRMCCRAVLPKELRMTYAASPEEGTAANGGKDEPRTRTLALEFLKLAVYRVVLLRFRVPGMMAG
;
A
#
# COMPACT_ATOMS: atom_id res chain seq x y z
N MET A 1 11.38 -16.32 35.34
CA MET A 1 11.51 -15.23 34.34
C MET A 1 10.69 -15.57 33.11
N CYS A 2 9.34 -15.46 33.16
CA CYS A 2 8.43 -15.96 32.08
C CYS A 2 7.24 -15.02 31.86
N TYR A 3 7.45 -13.68 31.79
CA TYR A 3 6.32 -12.73 31.68
C TYR A 3 6.31 -11.83 30.43
N SER A 4 7.26 -11.95 29.49
CA SER A 4 7.32 -11.04 28.32
C SER A 4 6.72 -11.61 27.03
N GLU A 5 6.66 -12.91 26.85
CA GLU A 5 6.24 -13.52 25.56
C GLU A 5 4.74 -13.39 25.27
N GLY A 6 3.88 -13.40 26.30
CA GLY A 6 2.44 -13.34 26.11
C GLY A 6 1.90 -11.99 25.58
N ARG A 7 2.50 -10.87 25.97
CA ARG A 7 2.01 -9.52 25.60
C ARG A 7 2.37 -9.13 24.18
N VAL A 8 3.57 -9.46 23.70
CA VAL A 8 4.01 -9.18 22.32
C VAL A 8 3.22 -10.04 21.33
N GLY A 9 2.98 -11.32 21.66
CA GLY A 9 2.17 -12.21 20.84
C GLY A 9 0.71 -11.75 20.70
N TRP A 10 0.11 -11.11 21.73
CA TRP A 10 -1.25 -10.58 21.65
C TRP A 10 -1.33 -9.33 20.75
N ILE A 11 -0.42 -8.36 20.91
CA ILE A 11 -0.35 -7.16 20.05
C ILE A 11 -0.10 -7.56 18.58
N GLY A 12 0.81 -8.51 18.34
CA GLY A 12 1.08 -9.04 17.01
C GLY A 12 -0.16 -9.65 16.37
N ARG A 13 -0.90 -10.49 17.09
CA ARG A 13 -2.17 -11.06 16.63
C ARG A 13 -3.24 -10.00 16.41
N MET A 14 -3.33 -9.00 17.28
CA MET A 14 -4.27 -7.90 17.12
C MET A 14 -3.98 -7.03 15.89
N LEU A 15 -2.71 -6.81 15.56
CA LEU A 15 -2.30 -6.02 14.38
C LEU A 15 -2.30 -6.83 13.10
N ALA A 16 -2.09 -8.16 13.18
CA ALA A 16 -2.01 -9.03 12.03
C ALA A 16 -3.33 -9.06 11.27
N MET A 17 -3.25 -8.77 9.98
CA MET A 17 -4.40 -8.80 9.08
C MET A 17 -3.94 -9.31 7.71
N GLY A 18 -4.80 -10.07 7.06
CA GLY A 18 -4.60 -10.55 5.70
C GLY A 18 -5.76 -11.44 5.30
N GLN A 19 -6.17 -11.36 4.05
CA GLN A 19 -7.20 -12.15 3.42
C GLN A 19 -6.60 -12.84 2.19
N THR A 20 -7.14 -13.96 1.78
CA THR A 20 -6.80 -14.59 0.51
C THR A 20 -7.22 -13.66 -0.63
N PRO A 21 -6.32 -13.33 -1.57
CA PRO A 21 -6.66 -12.54 -2.74
C PRO A 21 -7.79 -13.18 -3.54
N ARG A 22 -8.62 -12.35 -4.17
CA ARG A 22 -9.68 -12.77 -5.09
C ARG A 22 -9.55 -11.98 -6.37
N LYS A 23 -10.06 -12.50 -7.48
CA LYS A 23 -10.14 -11.74 -8.74
C LYS A 23 -10.85 -10.42 -8.53
N CYS A 24 -10.32 -9.35 -9.12
CA CYS A 24 -10.80 -7.98 -8.93
C CYS A 24 -10.49 -7.13 -10.17
N ASP A 25 -10.92 -5.87 -10.16
CA ASP A 25 -10.71 -4.96 -11.30
C ASP A 25 -9.34 -4.30 -11.26
N ALA A 26 -8.75 -4.12 -10.05
CA ALA A 26 -7.40 -3.61 -9.93
C ALA A 26 -6.70 -4.08 -8.63
N ILE A 27 -5.37 -4.20 -8.69
CA ILE A 27 -4.50 -4.45 -7.54
C ILE A 27 -3.82 -3.14 -7.16
N PHE A 28 -3.95 -2.72 -5.91
CA PHE A 28 -3.23 -1.57 -5.38
C PHE A 28 -2.14 -2.01 -4.40
N VAL A 29 -0.90 -1.66 -4.68
CA VAL A 29 0.26 -2.01 -3.85
C VAL A 29 0.82 -0.77 -3.18
N LEU A 30 0.76 -0.70 -1.85
CA LEU A 30 1.26 0.43 -1.08
C LEU A 30 2.79 0.55 -1.15
N ALA A 31 3.27 1.79 -1.00
CA ALA A 31 4.70 2.07 -0.86
C ALA A 31 5.34 1.34 0.33
N GLY A 32 6.65 1.08 0.25
CA GLY A 32 7.45 0.43 1.29
C GLY A 32 8.29 -0.73 0.77
N ALA A 33 8.32 -1.85 1.47
CA ALA A 33 9.23 -2.95 1.16
C ALA A 33 9.04 -3.52 -0.27
N ARG A 34 10.17 -3.82 -0.95
CA ARG A 34 10.20 -4.41 -2.30
C ARG A 34 9.29 -5.65 -2.44
N LYS A 35 9.26 -6.50 -1.43
CA LYS A 35 8.44 -7.72 -1.40
C LYS A 35 6.94 -7.48 -1.62
N ARG A 36 6.39 -6.32 -1.19
CA ARG A 36 4.99 -5.97 -1.47
C ARG A 36 4.75 -5.84 -2.96
N LYS A 37 5.69 -5.19 -3.66
CA LYS A 37 5.59 -4.98 -5.12
C LYS A 37 5.78 -6.28 -5.88
N VAL A 38 6.76 -7.09 -5.49
CA VAL A 38 6.97 -8.41 -6.07
C VAL A 38 5.71 -9.26 -5.92
N TYR A 39 5.11 -9.31 -4.74
CA TYR A 39 3.87 -10.05 -4.51
C TYR A 39 2.68 -9.49 -5.30
N GLY A 40 2.53 -8.16 -5.35
CA GLY A 40 1.48 -7.55 -6.17
C GLY A 40 1.65 -7.85 -7.66
N LEU A 41 2.87 -7.81 -8.16
CA LEU A 41 3.20 -8.17 -9.55
C LEU A 41 2.98 -9.65 -9.84
N GLN A 42 3.26 -10.53 -8.87
CA GLN A 42 2.94 -11.94 -8.99
C GLN A 42 1.43 -12.14 -9.16
N LEU A 43 0.61 -11.55 -8.29
CA LEU A 43 -0.86 -11.61 -8.41
C LEU A 43 -1.36 -11.06 -9.75
N TYR A 44 -0.74 -9.97 -10.23
CA TYR A 44 -1.06 -9.39 -11.53
C TYR A 44 -0.72 -10.36 -12.67
N GLY A 45 0.47 -10.96 -12.66
CA GLY A 45 0.91 -11.96 -13.63
C GLY A 45 0.05 -13.24 -13.60
N GLU A 46 -0.48 -13.62 -12.44
CA GLU A 46 -1.42 -14.74 -12.27
C GLU A 46 -2.86 -14.40 -12.72
N GLY A 47 -3.11 -13.18 -13.21
CA GLY A 47 -4.40 -12.75 -13.73
C GLY A 47 -5.47 -12.48 -12.68
N PHE A 48 -5.09 -12.09 -11.46
CA PHE A 48 -6.05 -11.67 -10.44
C PHE A 48 -6.75 -10.36 -10.79
N ALA A 49 -6.13 -9.50 -11.58
CA ALA A 49 -6.73 -8.27 -12.07
C ALA A 49 -6.14 -7.85 -13.42
N PRO A 50 -6.91 -7.15 -14.27
CA PRO A 50 -6.40 -6.58 -15.52
C PRO A 50 -5.53 -5.33 -15.31
N ARG A 51 -5.53 -4.77 -14.09
CA ARG A 51 -4.79 -3.54 -13.76
C ARG A 51 -4.02 -3.69 -12.47
N ILE A 52 -2.82 -3.10 -12.42
CA ILE A 52 -2.06 -2.95 -11.17
C ILE A 52 -1.60 -1.52 -10.99
N LEU A 53 -1.72 -1.01 -9.77
CA LEU A 53 -1.30 0.32 -9.35
C LEU A 53 -0.25 0.19 -8.24
N LEU A 54 1.00 0.54 -8.55
CA LEU A 54 2.11 0.49 -7.61
C LEU A 54 2.37 1.88 -7.01
N SER A 55 2.26 2.03 -5.71
CA SER A 55 2.68 3.24 -5.02
C SER A 55 4.19 3.21 -4.78
N VAL A 56 4.94 4.15 -5.35
CA VAL A 56 6.40 4.20 -5.33
C VAL A 56 6.86 5.47 -4.62
N GLY A 57 7.34 5.32 -3.40
CA GLY A 57 7.88 6.42 -2.60
C GLY A 57 9.34 6.74 -2.94
N ARG A 58 9.84 7.88 -2.43
CA ARG A 58 11.19 8.41 -2.71
C ARG A 58 12.33 7.40 -2.56
N PHE A 59 12.26 6.53 -1.56
CA PHE A 59 13.32 5.55 -1.30
C PHE A 59 13.27 4.34 -2.24
N GLU A 60 12.15 4.16 -2.94
CA GLU A 60 11.91 3.02 -3.81
C GLU A 60 12.21 3.34 -5.27
N ILE A 61 12.21 4.62 -5.66
CA ILE A 61 12.43 5.04 -7.05
C ILE A 61 13.77 4.52 -7.58
N ARG A 62 14.84 4.55 -6.77
CA ARG A 62 16.16 4.05 -7.16
C ARG A 62 16.20 2.54 -7.38
N ARG A 63 15.37 1.78 -6.64
CA ARG A 63 15.29 0.31 -6.71
C ARG A 63 14.19 -0.19 -7.65
N PHE A 64 13.48 0.75 -8.28
CA PHE A 64 12.39 0.42 -9.18
C PHE A 64 12.85 -0.38 -10.40
N ARG A 65 14.08 -0.18 -10.86
CA ARG A 65 14.71 -0.95 -11.94
C ARG A 65 14.80 -2.46 -11.68
N GLU A 66 14.81 -2.85 -10.41
CA GLU A 66 14.96 -4.25 -10.00
C GLU A 66 13.62 -5.01 -9.97
N LEU A 67 12.51 -4.34 -10.28
CA LEU A 67 11.21 -4.97 -10.27
C LEU A 67 10.92 -5.62 -11.63
N PRO A 68 10.41 -6.87 -11.65
CA PRO A 68 9.99 -7.55 -12.88
C PRO A 68 8.65 -6.98 -13.34
N LEU A 69 8.64 -5.75 -13.83
CA LEU A 69 7.43 -5.14 -14.38
C LEU A 69 7.22 -5.65 -15.80
N PRO A 70 5.98 -5.94 -16.19
CA PRO A 70 5.63 -6.14 -17.59
C PRO A 70 5.69 -4.77 -18.30
N TYR A 71 6.89 -4.33 -18.64
CA TYR A 71 7.04 -3.11 -19.41
C TYR A 71 6.58 -3.34 -20.84
N PRO A 72 5.63 -2.57 -21.37
CA PRO A 72 5.45 -2.48 -22.81
C PRO A 72 6.74 -1.98 -23.45
N ALA A 73 7.00 -2.40 -24.68
CA ALA A 73 8.12 -1.88 -25.45
C ALA A 73 8.10 -0.33 -25.45
N GLY A 74 9.16 0.29 -24.95
CA GLY A 74 9.30 1.75 -24.90
C GLY A 74 9.09 2.43 -23.53
N VAL A 75 8.56 1.76 -22.51
CA VAL A 75 8.47 2.33 -21.16
C VAL A 75 9.59 1.77 -20.29
N THR A 76 10.57 2.58 -20.02
CA THR A 76 11.73 2.20 -19.19
C THR A 76 11.63 2.84 -17.80
N PRO A 77 12.26 2.27 -16.76
CA PRO A 77 12.44 2.92 -15.46
C PRO A 77 13.05 4.31 -15.54
N ILE A 78 13.71 4.64 -16.65
CA ILE A 78 14.29 5.95 -16.98
C ILE A 78 13.20 7.02 -16.98
N ASN A 79 12.01 6.75 -17.48
CA ASN A 79 10.91 7.72 -17.55
C ASN A 79 10.43 8.13 -16.15
N LEU A 80 10.34 7.18 -15.20
CA LEU A 80 10.01 7.49 -13.81
C LEU A 80 11.13 8.32 -13.14
N LEU A 81 12.39 7.99 -13.42
CA LEU A 81 13.53 8.76 -12.89
C LEU A 81 13.56 10.18 -13.46
N ALA A 82 13.32 10.34 -14.75
CA ALA A 82 13.22 11.64 -15.42
C ALA A 82 12.05 12.46 -14.84
N ALA A 83 10.87 11.88 -14.68
CA ALA A 83 9.72 12.54 -14.07
C ALA A 83 9.96 12.92 -12.60
N ALA A 84 10.80 12.18 -11.87
CA ALA A 84 11.14 12.46 -10.48
C ALA A 84 12.23 13.53 -10.31
N GLN A 85 13.07 13.76 -11.33
CA GLN A 85 14.25 14.61 -11.24
C GLN A 85 13.92 16.06 -10.83
N PRO A 86 12.93 16.75 -11.43
CA PRO A 86 12.59 18.13 -11.09
C PRO A 86 11.88 18.28 -9.73
N ILE A 87 11.52 17.18 -9.06
CA ILE A 87 10.75 17.20 -7.83
C ILE A 87 11.68 17.07 -6.62
N PRO A 88 11.53 17.89 -5.57
CA PRO A 88 12.29 17.77 -4.35
C PRO A 88 12.20 16.35 -3.77
N PRO A 89 13.31 15.73 -3.31
CA PRO A 89 13.31 14.34 -2.84
C PRO A 89 12.23 13.97 -1.82
N PRO A 90 11.86 14.83 -0.85
CA PRO A 90 10.79 14.53 0.11
C PRO A 90 9.40 14.36 -0.53
N GLU A 91 9.19 14.98 -1.68
CA GLU A 91 7.90 14.99 -2.39
C GLU A 91 7.79 13.92 -3.47
N ARG A 92 8.89 13.22 -3.77
CA ARG A 92 8.93 12.18 -4.80
C ARG A 92 8.08 10.99 -4.39
N HIS A 93 6.86 10.95 -4.89
CA HIS A 93 5.94 9.85 -4.70
C HIS A 93 5.05 9.74 -5.93
N PHE A 94 4.98 8.54 -6.52
CA PHE A 94 4.26 8.29 -7.76
C PHE A 94 3.41 7.04 -7.64
N PHE A 95 2.31 7.05 -8.35
CA PHE A 95 1.62 5.84 -8.75
C PHE A 95 2.13 5.42 -10.12
N VAL A 96 2.49 4.16 -10.23
CA VAL A 96 2.82 3.50 -11.49
C VAL A 96 1.67 2.54 -11.79
N ALA A 97 0.87 2.89 -12.76
CA ALA A 97 -0.26 2.10 -13.19
C ALA A 97 0.14 1.29 -14.43
N CYS A 98 -0.12 -0.02 -14.39
CA CYS A 98 -0.04 -0.89 -15.54
C CYS A 98 -1.45 -1.41 -15.81
N ASP A 99 -1.96 -1.17 -17.00
CA ASP A 99 -3.16 -1.78 -17.55
C ASP A 99 -2.79 -2.43 -18.90
N GLY A 100 -3.63 -3.27 -19.44
CA GLY A 100 -3.30 -4.00 -20.68
C GLY A 100 -2.89 -3.13 -21.89
N GLY A 101 -2.97 -1.80 -21.77
CA GLY A 101 -2.60 -0.83 -22.80
C GLY A 101 -1.29 -0.10 -22.56
N GLY A 102 -0.69 -0.20 -21.35
CA GLY A 102 0.54 0.54 -21.11
C GLY A 102 0.90 0.77 -19.64
N VAL A 103 1.92 1.60 -19.44
CA VAL A 103 2.35 2.04 -18.12
C VAL A 103 2.25 3.56 -18.04
N SER A 104 1.56 4.06 -17.03
CA SER A 104 1.44 5.48 -16.74
C SER A 104 2.00 5.84 -15.37
N PHE A 105 2.41 7.11 -15.22
CA PHE A 105 2.99 7.64 -13.99
C PHE A 105 2.15 8.83 -13.52
N GLU A 106 1.57 8.72 -12.34
CA GLU A 106 0.79 9.80 -11.72
C GLU A 106 1.47 10.26 -10.43
N ARG A 107 1.64 11.57 -10.25
CA ARG A 107 2.21 12.11 -9.03
C ARG A 107 1.22 12.01 -7.87
N VAL A 108 1.65 11.43 -6.76
CA VAL A 108 0.89 11.44 -5.50
C VAL A 108 1.15 12.78 -4.79
N PRO A 109 0.13 13.60 -4.50
CA PRO A 109 0.30 14.89 -3.86
C PRO A 109 1.09 14.82 -2.55
N ALA A 110 1.87 15.83 -2.21
CA ALA A 110 2.60 15.91 -0.96
C ALA A 110 1.66 15.92 0.26
N GLY A 111 2.15 15.49 1.44
CA GLY A 111 1.34 15.50 2.66
C GLY A 111 1.99 14.74 3.82
N ARG A 112 1.55 15.05 5.06
CA ARG A 112 2.20 14.53 6.28
C ARG A 112 1.89 13.07 6.61
N LEU A 113 0.68 12.58 6.35
CA LEU A 113 0.23 11.23 6.69
C LEU A 113 0.33 10.32 5.46
N GLY A 114 1.50 9.71 5.25
CA GLY A 114 1.83 8.95 4.03
C GLY A 114 0.73 7.97 3.60
N THR A 115 0.26 7.10 4.48
CA THR A 115 -0.81 6.13 4.14
C THR A 115 -2.12 6.81 3.76
N LEU A 116 -2.55 7.84 4.50
CA LEU A 116 -3.79 8.55 4.18
C LEU A 116 -3.69 9.29 2.85
N ARG A 117 -2.52 9.86 2.55
CA ARG A 117 -2.21 10.51 1.28
C ARG A 117 -2.30 9.54 0.11
N GLU A 118 -1.70 8.34 0.25
CA GLU A 118 -1.79 7.29 -0.77
C GLU A 118 -3.25 6.88 -1.02
N ILE A 119 -4.03 6.69 0.05
CA ILE A 119 -5.44 6.29 -0.08
C ILE A 119 -6.31 7.40 -0.67
N ARG A 120 -6.02 8.69 -0.40
CA ARG A 120 -6.70 9.81 -1.07
C ARG A 120 -6.38 9.87 -2.57
N ALA A 121 -5.12 9.68 -2.92
CA ALA A 121 -4.73 9.58 -4.32
C ALA A 121 -5.38 8.37 -5.01
N LEU A 122 -5.48 7.23 -4.32
CA LEU A 122 -6.21 6.07 -4.81
C LEU A 122 -7.70 6.37 -5.01
N ALA A 123 -8.34 7.14 -4.11
CA ALA A 123 -9.73 7.55 -4.26
C ALA A 123 -9.94 8.38 -5.53
N ASN A 124 -9.04 9.35 -5.78
CA ASN A 124 -9.07 10.15 -7.01
C ASN A 124 -8.86 9.28 -8.26
N TRP A 125 -7.92 8.32 -8.20
CA TRP A 125 -7.67 7.39 -9.29
C TRP A 125 -8.89 6.53 -9.61
N CYS A 126 -9.56 5.98 -8.58
CA CYS A 126 -10.81 5.24 -8.72
C CYS A 126 -11.96 6.12 -9.23
N GLY A 127 -12.06 7.35 -8.76
CA GLY A 127 -13.11 8.30 -9.20
C GLY A 127 -13.06 8.62 -10.70
N GLN A 128 -11.89 8.53 -11.30
CA GLN A 128 -11.68 8.67 -12.75
C GLN A 128 -11.95 7.37 -13.54
N ARG A 129 -12.24 6.27 -12.86
CA ARG A 129 -12.37 4.92 -13.43
C ARG A 129 -13.59 4.21 -12.81
N PRO A 130 -14.81 4.61 -13.18
CA PRO A 130 -16.04 4.07 -12.58
C PRO A 130 -16.21 2.56 -12.81
N GLU A 131 -15.52 2.00 -13.79
CA GLU A 131 -15.48 0.57 -14.05
C GLU A 131 -14.70 -0.21 -12.97
N VAL A 132 -13.89 0.45 -12.13
CA VAL A 132 -13.16 -0.18 -11.03
C VAL A 132 -14.06 -0.25 -9.79
N GLN A 133 -14.69 -1.40 -9.59
CA GLN A 133 -15.63 -1.66 -8.49
C GLN A 133 -15.04 -2.59 -7.40
N SER A 134 -13.88 -3.18 -7.66
CA SER A 134 -13.21 -4.09 -6.73
C SER A 134 -11.70 -3.93 -6.73
N LEU A 135 -11.10 -3.97 -5.52
CA LEU A 135 -9.67 -3.82 -5.31
C LEU A 135 -9.10 -4.94 -4.44
N VAL A 136 -7.91 -5.42 -4.81
CA VAL A 136 -7.01 -6.10 -3.89
C VAL A 136 -5.95 -5.09 -3.43
N ILE A 137 -5.89 -4.85 -2.12
CA ILE A 137 -4.95 -3.91 -1.50
C ILE A 137 -3.82 -4.70 -0.85
N VAL A 138 -2.60 -4.54 -1.37
CA VAL A 138 -1.40 -5.27 -0.95
C VAL A 138 -0.53 -4.41 -0.02
N SER A 139 -0.21 -4.95 1.15
CA SER A 139 0.75 -4.35 2.08
C SER A 139 1.34 -5.39 3.03
N SER A 140 2.22 -5.01 3.95
CA SER A 140 2.66 -5.93 5.00
C SER A 140 1.56 -6.17 6.03
N ARG A 141 1.58 -7.36 6.64
CA ARG A 141 0.56 -7.87 7.57
C ARG A 141 0.18 -6.87 8.67
N PHE A 142 1.16 -6.26 9.32
CA PHE A 142 0.94 -5.32 10.43
C PHE A 142 0.51 -3.92 9.97
N HIS A 143 0.82 -3.55 8.73
CA HIS A 143 0.43 -2.28 8.15
C HIS A 143 -1.02 -2.29 7.65
N LEU A 144 -1.55 -3.42 7.23
CA LEU A 144 -2.89 -3.54 6.62
C LEU A 144 -4.02 -3.01 7.50
N ARG A 145 -3.90 -3.11 8.84
CA ARG A 145 -4.93 -2.58 9.74
C ARG A 145 -5.08 -1.06 9.63
N ARG A 146 -3.96 -0.35 9.57
CA ARG A 146 -3.95 1.11 9.35
C ARG A 146 -4.47 1.47 7.96
N VAL A 147 -4.04 0.72 6.94
CA VAL A 147 -4.52 0.87 5.57
C VAL A 147 -6.02 0.71 5.49
N ARG A 148 -6.58 -0.37 6.05
CA ARG A 148 -8.03 -0.62 6.09
C ARG A 148 -8.79 0.52 6.75
N MET A 149 -8.26 1.07 7.83
CA MET A 149 -8.89 2.21 8.52
C MET A 149 -8.94 3.45 7.62
N CYS A 150 -7.85 3.76 6.89
CA CYS A 150 -7.81 4.85 5.93
C CYS A 150 -8.76 4.60 4.75
N CYS A 151 -8.76 3.38 4.19
CA CYS A 151 -9.66 3.02 3.08
C CYS A 151 -11.13 3.21 3.45
N ARG A 152 -11.55 2.73 4.61
CA ARG A 152 -12.93 2.88 5.09
C ARG A 152 -13.35 4.33 5.36
N ALA A 153 -12.39 5.22 5.59
CA ALA A 153 -12.65 6.63 5.83
C ALA A 153 -12.72 7.46 4.54
N VAL A 154 -12.07 7.02 3.48
CA VAL A 154 -11.82 7.83 2.28
C VAL A 154 -12.46 7.25 1.02
N LEU A 155 -12.41 5.92 0.84
CA LEU A 155 -12.93 5.26 -0.36
C LEU A 155 -14.45 5.08 -0.29
N PRO A 156 -15.14 5.05 -1.44
CA PRO A 156 -16.57 4.75 -1.51
C PRO A 156 -16.91 3.42 -0.81
N LYS A 157 -18.07 3.37 -0.17
CA LYS A 157 -18.52 2.17 0.56
C LYS A 157 -18.86 1.01 -0.38
N GLU A 158 -19.26 1.34 -1.58
CA GLU A 158 -19.64 0.43 -2.67
C GLU A 158 -18.41 -0.32 -3.24
N LEU A 159 -17.22 0.26 -3.10
CA LEU A 159 -15.99 -0.34 -3.58
C LEU A 159 -15.62 -1.58 -2.74
N ARG A 160 -15.65 -2.73 -3.36
CA ARG A 160 -15.30 -4.01 -2.72
C ARG A 160 -13.79 -4.12 -2.53
N MET A 161 -13.32 -4.28 -1.30
CA MET A 161 -11.90 -4.31 -0.98
C MET A 161 -11.49 -5.62 -0.31
N THR A 162 -10.48 -6.28 -0.84
CA THR A 162 -9.76 -7.41 -0.22
C THR A 162 -8.37 -6.95 0.19
N TYR A 163 -7.95 -7.31 1.39
CA TYR A 163 -6.67 -6.87 1.97
C TYR A 163 -5.69 -8.04 2.00
N ALA A 164 -4.71 -8.05 1.11
CA ALA A 164 -3.72 -9.12 0.97
C ALA A 164 -2.41 -8.75 1.66
N ALA A 165 -1.95 -9.60 2.56
CA ALA A 165 -0.65 -9.46 3.20
C ALA A 165 0.45 -10.01 2.27
N SER A 166 1.48 -9.21 1.98
CA SER A 166 2.67 -9.73 1.31
C SER A 166 3.36 -10.76 2.20
N PRO A 167 3.90 -11.86 1.64
CA PRO A 167 4.69 -12.82 2.39
C PRO A 167 5.84 -12.14 3.14
N GLU A 168 6.12 -12.59 4.37
CA GLU A 168 7.27 -12.13 5.14
C GLU A 168 8.51 -12.91 4.72
N GLU A 169 9.68 -12.27 4.75
CA GLU A 169 10.94 -12.99 4.53
C GLU A 169 11.15 -13.98 5.66
N GLY A 170 11.36 -15.26 5.36
CA GLY A 170 11.66 -16.32 6.35
C GLY A 170 10.64 -17.44 6.44
N THR A 171 9.43 -17.31 5.89
CA THR A 171 8.40 -18.37 6.03
C THR A 171 8.59 -19.56 5.09
N ALA A 172 9.45 -19.49 4.09
CA ALA A 172 9.60 -20.57 3.09
C ALA A 172 10.84 -21.47 3.27
N ALA A 173 11.88 -21.05 3.99
CA ALA A 173 13.16 -21.78 4.01
C ALA A 173 13.69 -22.16 5.41
N ASN A 174 13.35 -21.44 6.45
CA ASN A 174 13.80 -21.77 7.80
C ASN A 174 12.60 -21.62 8.74
N GLY A 175 12.17 -22.68 9.39
CA GLY A 175 11.07 -22.70 10.37
C GLY A 175 11.25 -21.76 11.58
N GLY A 176 11.96 -20.65 11.40
CA GLY A 176 12.15 -19.56 12.34
C GLY A 176 10.97 -18.60 12.30
N LYS A 177 10.29 -18.46 13.42
CA LYS A 177 9.31 -17.43 13.70
C LYS A 177 10.04 -16.08 13.64
N ASP A 178 10.02 -15.38 12.48
CA ASP A 178 10.39 -13.98 12.41
C ASP A 178 9.29 -13.18 13.15
N GLU A 179 9.39 -13.17 14.47
CA GLU A 179 8.59 -12.27 15.27
C GLU A 179 9.04 -10.84 14.94
N PRO A 180 8.11 -9.96 14.56
CA PRO A 180 8.44 -8.57 14.29
C PRO A 180 9.08 -7.99 15.53
N ARG A 181 10.21 -7.30 15.36
CA ARG A 181 10.90 -6.66 16.49
C ARG A 181 9.89 -5.82 17.27
N THR A 182 9.84 -5.95 18.59
CA THR A 182 8.92 -5.26 19.51
C THR A 182 8.76 -3.78 19.20
N ARG A 183 9.87 -3.12 18.80
CA ARG A 183 9.87 -1.73 18.33
C ARG A 183 8.97 -1.49 17.11
N THR A 184 8.96 -2.39 16.14
CA THR A 184 8.14 -2.26 14.93
C THR A 184 6.65 -2.35 15.28
N LEU A 185 6.27 -3.28 16.14
CA LEU A 185 4.88 -3.42 16.61
C LEU A 185 4.43 -2.20 17.40
N ALA A 186 5.25 -1.71 18.32
CA ALA A 186 4.95 -0.53 19.11
C ALA A 186 4.75 0.73 18.23
N LEU A 187 5.62 0.93 17.22
CA LEU A 187 5.50 2.02 16.27
C LEU A 187 4.23 1.90 15.39
N GLU A 188 3.88 0.71 14.93
CA GLU A 188 2.64 0.53 14.15
C GLU A 188 1.40 0.74 15.00
N PHE A 189 1.42 0.35 16.27
CA PHE A 189 0.34 0.61 17.22
C PHE A 189 0.18 2.12 17.48
N LEU A 190 1.28 2.84 17.73
CA LEU A 190 1.26 4.30 17.92
C LEU A 190 0.73 5.01 16.66
N LYS A 191 1.21 4.63 15.48
CA LYS A 191 0.70 5.17 14.22
C LYS A 191 -0.81 4.90 14.08
N LEU A 192 -1.28 3.70 14.42
CA LEU A 192 -2.70 3.36 14.36
C LEU A 192 -3.54 4.29 15.25
N ALA A 193 -3.07 4.57 16.47
CA ALA A 193 -3.74 5.50 17.39
C ALA A 193 -3.79 6.93 16.83
N VAL A 194 -2.67 7.44 16.31
CA VAL A 194 -2.61 8.77 15.68
C VAL A 194 -3.57 8.86 14.49
N TYR A 195 -3.57 7.88 13.60
CA TYR A 195 -4.48 7.86 12.46
C TYR A 195 -5.94 7.79 12.89
N ARG A 196 -6.26 7.06 13.96
CA ARG A 196 -7.62 7.01 14.52
C ARG A 196 -8.10 8.38 14.96
N VAL A 197 -7.27 9.12 15.72
CA VAL A 197 -7.59 10.48 16.18
C VAL A 197 -7.79 11.42 15.00
N VAL A 198 -6.89 11.39 14.02
CA VAL A 198 -6.99 12.24 12.82
C VAL A 198 -8.29 11.92 12.05
N LEU A 199 -8.59 10.65 11.80
CA LEU A 199 -9.77 10.26 11.02
C LEU A 199 -11.08 10.55 11.76
N LEU A 200 -11.11 10.56 13.08
CA LEU A 200 -12.27 11.00 13.85
C LEU A 200 -12.58 12.48 13.59
N ARG A 201 -11.58 13.34 13.49
CA ARG A 201 -11.75 14.76 13.15
C ARG A 201 -12.31 14.98 11.74
N PHE A 202 -12.01 14.11 10.78
CA PHE A 202 -12.57 14.18 9.42
C PHE A 202 -14.03 13.70 9.32
N ARG A 203 -14.55 13.00 10.33
CA ARG A 203 -15.94 12.52 10.37
C ARG A 203 -16.91 13.53 10.98
N VAL A 204 -16.43 14.62 11.58
CA VAL A 204 -17.28 15.69 12.11
C VAL A 204 -17.71 16.57 10.92
N PRO A 205 -19.00 16.57 10.50
CA PRO A 205 -19.48 17.47 9.46
C PRO A 205 -19.45 18.89 10.03
N GLY A 206 -18.65 19.77 9.47
CA GLY A 206 -18.65 21.19 9.85
C GLY A 206 -17.32 21.92 9.88
N MET A 207 -16.18 21.29 9.59
CA MET A 207 -14.88 21.95 9.68
C MET A 207 -14.13 22.02 8.33
N MET A 208 -14.88 22.24 7.24
CA MET A 208 -14.33 22.56 5.91
C MET A 208 -14.95 23.86 5.40
N ALA A 209 -14.81 24.94 6.16
CA ALA A 209 -15.01 26.32 5.68
C ALA A 209 -14.00 27.20 6.43
N GLY A 210 -12.89 27.51 5.78
CA GLY A 210 -11.84 28.35 6.28
C GLY A 210 -10.59 28.16 5.44
#